data_135ec7d6e20001671bf154ad56b7b0aa
#
_entry.id   135ec7d6e20001671bf154ad56b7b0aa
#
_cell.length_a   1.000
_cell.length_b   1.000
_cell.length_c   1.000
_cell.angle_alpha   90.00
_cell.angle_beta   90.00
_cell.angle_gamma   90.00
#
_symmetry.space_group_name_H-M   'P 1'
#
loop_
_entity.id
_entity.type
_entity.pdbx_description
1 polymer ?
#
loop_
_entity_poly.entity_id
_entity_poly.type
_entity_poly.pdbx_seq_one_letter_code
_entity_poly.pdbx_strand_id
1 'polypeptide(L)'
;MHRAQTLALLLAAGLLCSGCGSGAISSNYRPVEDLTLVQTIGVDCAPEGVCLSASTGRVCENEPPQRMTQTGETVLAALDRLQDRTPNAELFYAQTSYLLLGEEAAAAGELAPLLDFIARNPDMRLSAPLFLVQGAAAQQAVMDTGDDRTDVTEALAALQKDTALSGASHAFSCADIARALAGSGCAAVGAVACVRTPESEGGKLALAPAGYAIFRGGDYLGCIAPETARGASMLLGVVTNGDIAVRDGDGSTVMLTLDTCRAAIRPVWDGGTLARVDVTLRLRAGISELRAPRRITTQAYQDELNAALAACVGGWVRDALAASQALEADFLGVGQAVAVRSGRRWAAIRDGWAELWPDVPVRVTVDADVGRTYDLRDGIDTTGGGR
;
A
#
# COMPACT_ATOMS: atom_id res chain seq x y z
N MET A 1 -11.16 -37.34 -64.60
CA MET A 1 -11.72 -36.64 -63.41
C MET A 1 -10.81 -36.67 -62.16
N HIS A 2 -10.15 -37.74 -61.80
CA HIS A 2 -9.30 -37.83 -60.61
C HIS A 2 -8.07 -36.89 -60.60
N ARG A 3 -7.42 -36.64 -61.76
CA ARG A 3 -6.25 -35.74 -61.82
C ARG A 3 -6.58 -34.27 -61.57
N ALA A 4 -7.77 -33.82 -61.93
CA ALA A 4 -8.21 -32.44 -61.64
C ALA A 4 -8.59 -32.23 -60.14
N GLN A 5 -9.14 -33.28 -59.53
CA GLN A 5 -9.48 -33.27 -58.12
C GLN A 5 -8.25 -33.29 -57.20
N THR A 6 -7.22 -34.04 -57.56
CA THR A 6 -5.94 -34.04 -56.83
C THR A 6 -5.19 -32.73 -56.97
N LEU A 7 -5.25 -32.08 -58.17
CA LEU A 7 -4.63 -30.75 -58.34
C LEU A 7 -5.33 -29.67 -57.55
N ALA A 8 -6.67 -29.71 -57.46
CA ALA A 8 -7.46 -28.78 -56.66
C ALA A 8 -7.20 -28.95 -55.14
N LEU A 9 -7.03 -30.21 -54.70
CA LEU A 9 -6.70 -30.49 -53.28
C LEU A 9 -5.28 -30.03 -52.92
N LEU A 10 -4.31 -30.17 -53.82
CA LEU A 10 -2.95 -29.68 -53.62
C LEU A 10 -2.88 -28.14 -53.60
N LEU A 11 -3.66 -27.47 -54.47
CA LEU A 11 -3.80 -26.03 -54.50
C LEU A 11 -4.48 -25.50 -53.22
N ALA A 12 -5.52 -26.16 -52.77
CA ALA A 12 -6.21 -25.81 -51.50
C ALA A 12 -5.31 -26.02 -50.27
N ALA A 13 -4.53 -27.10 -50.22
CA ALA A 13 -3.54 -27.36 -49.18
C ALA A 13 -2.40 -26.33 -49.19
N GLY A 14 -1.93 -25.90 -50.38
CA GLY A 14 -0.95 -24.83 -50.54
C GLY A 14 -1.44 -23.48 -50.06
N LEU A 15 -2.74 -23.16 -50.29
CA LEU A 15 -3.37 -21.92 -49.80
C LEU A 15 -3.61 -21.95 -48.28
N LEU A 16 -3.85 -23.10 -47.68
CA LEU A 16 -3.98 -23.25 -46.22
C LEU A 16 -2.63 -23.17 -45.49
N CYS A 17 -1.53 -23.52 -46.14
CA CYS A 17 -0.18 -23.42 -45.57
C CYS A 17 0.44 -22.02 -45.72
N SER A 18 -0.10 -21.13 -46.54
CA SER A 18 0.39 -19.76 -46.69
C SER A 18 -0.15 -18.77 -45.66
N GLY A 19 -0.98 -19.21 -44.68
CA GLY A 19 -1.63 -18.38 -43.66
C GLY A 19 -0.79 -18.00 -42.45
N CYS A 20 0.45 -18.48 -42.31
CA CYS A 20 1.36 -18.03 -41.27
C CYS A 20 2.18 -16.83 -41.76
N GLY A 21 1.53 -15.71 -41.96
CA GLY A 21 2.20 -14.44 -42.13
C GLY A 21 2.87 -14.01 -40.82
N SER A 22 4.18 -14.22 -40.73
CA SER A 22 5.05 -13.74 -39.64
C SER A 22 5.15 -12.20 -39.54
N GLY A 23 4.32 -11.48 -40.30
CA GLY A 23 4.37 -10.00 -40.36
C GLY A 23 3.86 -9.26 -39.12
N ALA A 24 3.05 -9.91 -38.27
CA ALA A 24 2.48 -9.26 -37.10
C ALA A 24 3.27 -9.55 -35.78
N ILE A 25 4.13 -10.57 -35.79
CA ILE A 25 4.90 -10.95 -34.59
C ILE A 25 6.25 -10.22 -34.56
N SER A 26 6.78 -9.80 -35.71
CA SER A 26 8.08 -9.13 -35.81
C SER A 26 8.06 -7.63 -35.52
N SER A 27 6.90 -6.96 -35.57
CA SER A 27 6.80 -5.54 -35.32
C SER A 27 6.91 -5.14 -33.82
N ASN A 28 6.78 -6.12 -32.93
CA ASN A 28 6.89 -5.90 -31.46
C ASN A 28 8.05 -6.69 -30.82
N TYR A 29 8.96 -7.27 -31.64
CA TYR A 29 10.13 -7.91 -31.07
C TYR A 29 11.13 -6.83 -30.64
N ARG A 30 11.32 -6.72 -29.32
CA ARG A 30 12.28 -5.82 -28.68
C ARG A 30 13.39 -6.71 -28.08
N PRO A 31 14.63 -6.63 -28.54
CA PRO A 31 15.74 -7.33 -27.90
C PRO A 31 15.84 -6.87 -26.43
N VAL A 32 16.01 -7.80 -25.52
CA VAL A 32 16.10 -7.48 -24.09
C VAL A 32 17.32 -6.60 -23.79
N GLU A 33 18.36 -6.72 -24.60
CA GLU A 33 19.61 -5.96 -24.51
C GLU A 33 19.42 -4.47 -24.77
N ASP A 34 18.39 -4.11 -25.54
CA ASP A 34 18.07 -2.70 -25.89
C ASP A 34 17.08 -2.06 -24.89
N LEU A 35 16.55 -2.84 -23.93
CA LEU A 35 15.57 -2.37 -22.97
C LEU A 35 16.24 -1.80 -21.72
N THR A 36 15.86 -0.58 -21.36
CA THR A 36 16.18 0.01 -20.06
C THR A 36 14.95 -0.07 -19.15
N LEU A 37 15.03 -0.88 -18.09
CA LEU A 37 13.92 -1.15 -17.19
C LEU A 37 13.70 0.04 -16.24
N VAL A 38 12.58 0.72 -16.36
CA VAL A 38 12.17 1.75 -15.40
C VAL A 38 11.48 1.07 -14.23
N GLN A 39 12.03 1.23 -13.02
CA GLN A 39 11.53 0.57 -11.82
C GLN A 39 10.75 1.49 -10.89
N THR A 40 11.09 2.78 -10.83
CA THR A 40 10.33 3.75 -10.04
C THR A 40 10.02 4.98 -10.89
N ILE A 41 8.78 5.44 -10.82
CA ILE A 41 8.30 6.66 -11.50
C ILE A 41 7.70 7.59 -10.45
N GLY A 42 8.15 8.86 -10.43
CA GLY A 42 7.58 9.94 -9.65
C GLY A 42 6.79 10.90 -10.55
N VAL A 43 5.67 11.39 -10.04
CA VAL A 43 4.78 12.34 -10.70
C VAL A 43 4.59 13.56 -9.83
N ASP A 44 4.91 14.73 -10.36
CA ASP A 44 4.77 16.01 -9.71
C ASP A 44 4.06 17.00 -10.64
N CYS A 45 3.59 18.12 -10.09
CA CYS A 45 3.11 19.24 -10.87
C CYS A 45 4.27 19.96 -11.58
N ALA A 46 3.99 20.46 -12.78
CA ALA A 46 4.83 21.43 -13.48
C ALA A 46 3.98 22.63 -13.91
N PRO A 47 4.59 23.81 -14.21
CA PRO A 47 3.85 25.01 -14.62
C PRO A 47 2.92 24.78 -15.82
N GLU A 48 3.27 23.84 -16.70
CA GLU A 48 2.48 23.50 -17.89
C GLU A 48 2.24 21.99 -17.95
N GLY A 49 1.59 21.42 -16.90
CA GLY A 49 1.25 20.00 -16.84
C GLY A 49 1.96 19.26 -15.72
N VAL A 50 2.67 18.17 -16.04
CA VAL A 50 3.30 17.27 -15.06
C VAL A 50 4.82 17.19 -15.25
N CYS A 51 5.52 16.97 -14.16
CA CYS A 51 6.93 16.59 -14.14
C CYS A 51 7.04 15.12 -13.78
N LEU A 52 7.66 14.34 -14.66
CA LEU A 52 7.99 12.95 -14.39
C LEU A 52 9.46 12.81 -14.00
N SER A 53 9.70 12.03 -12.98
CA SER A 53 11.02 11.53 -12.61
C SER A 53 11.03 10.00 -12.69
N ALA A 54 12.11 9.42 -13.16
CA ALA A 54 12.22 7.98 -13.34
C ALA A 54 13.59 7.49 -12.85
N SER A 55 13.59 6.29 -12.25
CA SER A 55 14.81 5.54 -11.90
C SER A 55 14.76 4.15 -12.53
N THR A 56 15.87 3.76 -13.15
CA THR A 56 15.98 2.43 -13.76
C THR A 56 16.23 1.32 -12.73
N GLY A 57 16.44 1.67 -11.47
CA GLY A 57 16.94 0.72 -10.50
C GLY A 57 18.37 0.28 -10.82
N ARG A 58 18.91 -0.63 -10.02
CA ARG A 58 20.24 -1.20 -10.25
C ARG A 58 20.13 -2.41 -11.16
N VAL A 59 20.75 -2.35 -12.30
CA VAL A 59 20.83 -3.47 -13.25
C VAL A 59 21.98 -4.40 -12.91
N CYS A 60 23.12 -3.84 -12.45
CA CYS A 60 24.32 -4.57 -12.02
C CYS A 60 24.86 -3.97 -10.70
N GLU A 61 25.56 -4.80 -9.91
CA GLU A 61 26.11 -4.37 -8.61
C GLU A 61 27.07 -3.17 -8.70
N ASN A 62 27.69 -2.94 -9.86
CA ASN A 62 28.70 -1.91 -10.07
C ASN A 62 28.22 -0.73 -10.91
N GLU A 63 26.97 -0.73 -11.37
CA GLU A 63 26.40 0.38 -12.15
C GLU A 63 25.40 1.14 -11.31
N PRO A 64 25.58 2.49 -11.17
CA PRO A 64 24.59 3.29 -10.48
C PRO A 64 23.28 3.35 -11.30
N PRO A 65 22.12 3.48 -10.62
CA PRO A 65 20.85 3.64 -11.31
C PRO A 65 20.84 4.92 -12.14
N GLN A 66 20.29 4.84 -13.34
CA GLN A 66 20.05 6.04 -14.14
C GLN A 66 18.81 6.73 -13.59
N ARG A 67 18.92 8.02 -13.34
CA ARG A 67 17.84 8.88 -12.86
C ARG A 67 17.62 9.99 -13.88
N MET A 68 16.37 10.17 -14.27
CA MET A 68 16.00 11.10 -15.32
C MET A 68 14.73 11.84 -14.96
N THR A 69 14.55 13.03 -15.50
CA THR A 69 13.36 13.84 -15.30
C THR A 69 12.98 14.57 -16.57
N GLN A 70 11.68 14.69 -16.82
CA GLN A 70 11.10 15.44 -17.92
C GLN A 70 9.73 16.00 -17.57
N THR A 71 9.39 17.13 -18.18
CA THR A 71 8.06 17.72 -18.07
C THR A 71 7.26 17.47 -19.34
N GLY A 72 5.94 17.42 -19.22
CA GLY A 72 5.01 17.32 -20.34
C GLY A 72 3.63 17.84 -19.96
N GLU A 73 2.80 18.17 -20.94
CA GLU A 73 1.41 18.56 -20.72
C GLU A 73 0.57 17.41 -20.10
N THR A 74 1.01 16.18 -20.34
CA THR A 74 0.41 14.96 -19.80
C THR A 74 1.50 13.97 -19.40
N VAL A 75 1.14 12.95 -18.61
CA VAL A 75 2.06 11.86 -18.25
C VAL A 75 2.65 11.19 -19.49
N LEU A 76 1.84 10.90 -20.51
CA LEU A 76 2.31 10.31 -21.77
C LEU A 76 3.33 11.21 -22.49
N ALA A 77 3.02 12.51 -22.63
CA ALA A 77 3.93 13.46 -23.27
C ALA A 77 5.27 13.58 -22.54
N ALA A 78 5.26 13.49 -21.21
CA ALA A 78 6.48 13.48 -20.43
C ALA A 78 7.28 12.18 -20.60
N LEU A 79 6.62 11.01 -20.70
CA LEU A 79 7.26 9.73 -21.00
C LEU A 79 7.89 9.71 -22.40
N ASP A 80 7.20 10.25 -23.41
CA ASP A 80 7.74 10.36 -24.77
C ASP A 80 9.02 11.22 -24.77
N ARG A 81 9.02 12.35 -24.06
CA ARG A 81 10.20 13.20 -23.92
C ARG A 81 11.35 12.54 -23.14
N LEU A 82 11.05 11.67 -22.17
CA LEU A 82 12.06 10.82 -21.52
C LEU A 82 12.70 9.87 -22.53
N GLN A 83 11.90 9.24 -23.38
CA GLN A 83 12.38 8.34 -24.43
C GLN A 83 13.25 9.06 -25.44
N ASP A 84 12.87 10.28 -25.88
CA ASP A 84 13.65 11.09 -26.84
C ASP A 84 15.06 11.42 -26.33
N ARG A 85 15.24 11.48 -25.01
CA ARG A 85 16.54 11.73 -24.37
C ARG A 85 17.38 10.48 -24.12
N THR A 86 16.84 9.32 -24.45
CA THR A 86 17.50 8.02 -24.27
C THR A 86 17.62 7.32 -25.63
N PRO A 87 18.32 7.91 -26.63
CA PRO A 87 18.26 7.44 -28.02
C PRO A 87 18.87 6.06 -28.25
N ASN A 88 19.71 5.58 -27.33
CA ASN A 88 20.42 4.29 -27.46
C ASN A 88 19.76 3.16 -26.68
N ALA A 89 18.64 3.41 -26.02
CA ALA A 89 17.92 2.42 -25.22
C ALA A 89 16.42 2.70 -25.27
N GLU A 90 15.61 1.67 -25.25
CA GLU A 90 14.16 1.78 -25.16
C GLU A 90 13.73 1.67 -23.70
N LEU A 91 13.04 2.70 -23.18
CA LEU A 91 12.53 2.70 -21.82
C LEU A 91 11.35 1.74 -21.69
N PHE A 92 11.46 0.77 -20.81
CA PHE A 92 10.45 -0.26 -20.58
C PHE A 92 9.78 -0.10 -19.22
N TYR A 93 8.49 0.24 -19.24
CA TYR A 93 7.70 0.59 -18.05
C TYR A 93 6.91 -0.57 -17.45
N ALA A 94 6.76 -1.70 -18.18
CA ALA A 94 5.99 -2.86 -17.69
C ALA A 94 6.61 -3.56 -16.46
N GLN A 95 7.81 -3.16 -16.05
CA GLN A 95 8.49 -3.62 -14.84
C GLN A 95 8.52 -2.56 -13.73
N THR A 96 7.74 -1.48 -13.86
CA THR A 96 7.64 -0.47 -12.81
C THR A 96 7.19 -1.12 -11.49
N SER A 97 8.07 -1.02 -10.49
CA SER A 97 7.88 -1.61 -9.17
C SER A 97 7.15 -0.67 -8.23
N TYR A 98 7.36 0.66 -8.38
CA TYR A 98 6.75 1.68 -7.53
C TYR A 98 6.38 2.92 -8.33
N LEU A 99 5.26 3.51 -7.92
CA LEU A 99 4.83 4.84 -8.35
C LEU A 99 4.85 5.77 -7.15
N LEU A 100 5.31 6.99 -7.36
CA LEU A 100 5.32 8.04 -6.37
C LEU A 100 4.49 9.22 -6.89
N LEU A 101 3.66 9.80 -6.03
CA LEU A 101 2.90 11.02 -6.29
C LEU A 101 3.36 12.08 -5.30
N GLY A 102 3.85 13.22 -5.78
CA GLY A 102 4.19 14.33 -4.90
C GLY A 102 2.97 14.93 -4.23
N GLU A 103 3.10 15.48 -3.02
CA GLU A 103 1.97 16.02 -2.27
C GLU A 103 1.30 17.20 -3.00
N GLU A 104 2.06 18.07 -3.63
CA GLU A 104 1.51 19.16 -4.42
C GLU A 104 0.71 18.67 -5.64
N ALA A 105 1.19 17.61 -6.31
CA ALA A 105 0.46 16.97 -7.40
C ALA A 105 -0.84 16.32 -6.92
N ALA A 106 -0.80 15.67 -5.75
CA ALA A 106 -2.00 15.13 -5.12
C ALA A 106 -3.01 16.24 -4.80
N ALA A 107 -2.56 17.37 -4.23
CA ALA A 107 -3.39 18.52 -3.93
C ALA A 107 -3.96 19.22 -5.19
N ALA A 108 -3.26 19.13 -6.31
CA ALA A 108 -3.72 19.61 -7.61
C ALA A 108 -4.70 18.64 -8.31
N GLY A 109 -4.98 17.44 -7.72
CA GLY A 109 -5.93 16.48 -8.26
C GLY A 109 -5.33 15.48 -9.26
N GLU A 110 -4.00 15.33 -9.32
CA GLU A 110 -3.32 14.48 -10.30
C GLU A 110 -3.47 12.97 -10.04
N LEU A 111 -4.05 12.54 -8.90
CA LEU A 111 -4.26 11.11 -8.63
C LEU A 111 -5.20 10.45 -9.67
N ALA A 112 -6.35 11.06 -9.95
CA ALA A 112 -7.34 10.49 -10.86
C ALA A 112 -6.83 10.43 -12.31
N PRO A 113 -6.22 11.50 -12.88
CA PRO A 113 -5.56 11.44 -14.18
C PRO A 113 -4.46 10.38 -14.27
N LEU A 114 -3.64 10.25 -13.23
CA LEU A 114 -2.59 9.22 -13.16
C LEU A 114 -3.17 7.81 -13.21
N LEU A 115 -4.19 7.51 -12.40
CA LEU A 115 -4.84 6.19 -12.40
C LEU A 115 -5.52 5.89 -13.75
N ASP A 116 -6.17 6.88 -14.38
CA ASP A 116 -6.79 6.72 -15.70
C ASP A 116 -5.73 6.47 -16.78
N PHE A 117 -4.60 7.19 -16.74
CA PHE A 117 -3.48 6.95 -17.63
C PHE A 117 -2.94 5.52 -17.50
N ILE A 118 -2.67 5.05 -16.28
CA ILE A 118 -2.16 3.69 -16.03
C ILE A 118 -3.16 2.64 -16.51
N ALA A 119 -4.45 2.86 -16.30
CA ALA A 119 -5.50 1.92 -16.72
C ALA A 119 -5.64 1.81 -18.26
N ARG A 120 -5.27 2.86 -19.00
CA ARG A 120 -5.36 2.89 -20.47
C ARG A 120 -4.05 2.52 -21.16
N ASN A 121 -2.93 2.59 -20.47
CA ASN A 121 -1.62 2.32 -21.07
C ASN A 121 -1.26 0.84 -20.92
N PRO A 122 -1.12 0.08 -22.04
CA PRO A 122 -0.80 -1.35 -22.00
C PRO A 122 0.60 -1.64 -21.46
N ASP A 123 1.50 -0.66 -21.51
CA ASP A 123 2.88 -0.78 -21.03
C ASP A 123 3.00 -0.49 -19.52
N MET A 124 1.89 -0.17 -18.83
CA MET A 124 1.86 0.07 -17.38
C MET A 124 1.04 -0.99 -16.66
N ARG A 125 1.39 -1.27 -15.40
CA ARG A 125 0.68 -2.27 -14.60
C ARG A 125 -0.18 -1.61 -13.52
N LEU A 126 -1.46 -1.91 -13.50
CA LEU A 126 -2.36 -1.53 -12.41
C LEU A 126 -1.98 -2.18 -11.06
N SER A 127 -1.19 -3.25 -11.09
CA SER A 127 -0.66 -3.88 -9.87
C SER A 127 0.53 -3.15 -9.26
N ALA A 128 1.07 -2.11 -9.91
CA ALA A 128 2.13 -1.30 -9.35
C ALA A 128 1.64 -0.58 -8.08
N PRO A 129 2.36 -0.69 -6.94
CA PRO A 129 2.04 0.02 -5.73
C PRO A 129 2.35 1.52 -5.86
N LEU A 130 1.47 2.34 -5.25
CA LEU A 130 1.57 3.79 -5.24
C LEU A 130 1.82 4.29 -3.81
N PHE A 131 2.78 5.20 -3.67
CA PHE A 131 3.00 6.00 -2.47
C PHE A 131 2.81 7.49 -2.77
N LEU A 132 2.28 8.23 -1.80
CA LEU A 132 2.38 9.68 -1.76
C LEU A 132 3.68 10.08 -1.06
N VAL A 133 4.40 11.06 -1.60
CA VAL A 133 5.57 11.66 -0.96
C VAL A 133 5.11 12.90 -0.18
N GLN A 134 5.02 12.76 1.15
CA GLN A 134 4.55 13.82 2.04
C GLN A 134 5.62 14.89 2.26
N GLY A 135 5.25 16.15 2.16
CA GLY A 135 6.12 17.30 2.43
C GLY A 135 7.22 17.54 1.40
N ALA A 136 7.19 16.80 0.28
CA ALA A 136 8.21 16.91 -0.76
C ALA A 136 7.65 16.53 -2.15
N ALA A 137 8.41 16.86 -3.19
CA ALA A 137 8.16 16.37 -4.54
C ALA A 137 8.55 14.90 -4.68
N ALA A 138 7.83 14.14 -5.50
CA ALA A 138 8.21 12.79 -5.87
C ALA A 138 9.57 12.76 -6.59
N GLN A 139 9.87 13.80 -7.38
CA GLN A 139 11.18 14.00 -7.99
C GLN A 139 12.30 13.97 -6.95
N GLN A 140 12.13 14.64 -5.81
CA GLN A 140 13.14 14.64 -4.75
C GLN A 140 13.36 13.23 -4.20
N ALA A 141 12.29 12.46 -3.96
CA ALA A 141 12.40 11.08 -3.53
C ALA A 141 13.15 10.23 -4.57
N VAL A 142 12.87 10.38 -5.87
CA VAL A 142 13.52 9.61 -6.93
C VAL A 142 14.99 10.01 -7.10
N MET A 143 15.29 11.31 -7.06
CA MET A 143 16.63 11.82 -7.39
C MET A 143 17.60 11.75 -6.23
N ASP A 144 17.14 11.97 -5.00
CA ASP A 144 18.01 12.20 -3.84
C ASP A 144 18.01 11.01 -2.85
N THR A 145 17.09 10.01 -2.99
CA THR A 145 17.06 8.85 -2.10
C THR A 145 18.15 7.83 -2.44
N GLY A 146 18.73 7.29 -1.39
CA GLY A 146 19.72 6.22 -1.48
C GLY A 146 21.14 6.71 -1.56
N ASP A 147 22.06 5.77 -1.68
CA ASP A 147 23.51 5.99 -1.80
C ASP A 147 24.04 5.27 -3.05
N ASP A 148 25.35 5.10 -3.16
CA ASP A 148 25.97 4.39 -4.28
C ASP A 148 25.62 2.88 -4.28
N ARG A 149 25.04 2.37 -3.19
CA ARG A 149 24.66 0.96 -3.01
C ARG A 149 23.16 0.71 -2.98
N THR A 150 22.36 1.73 -2.65
CA THR A 150 20.89 1.60 -2.48
C THR A 150 20.20 2.65 -3.34
N ASP A 151 19.25 2.26 -4.16
CA ASP A 151 18.41 3.17 -4.92
C ASP A 151 17.04 3.38 -4.27
N VAL A 152 16.24 4.27 -4.86
CA VAL A 152 14.88 4.56 -4.37
C VAL A 152 13.98 3.32 -4.41
N THR A 153 14.14 2.42 -5.38
CA THR A 153 13.34 1.20 -5.52
C THR A 153 13.64 0.23 -4.39
N GLU A 154 14.92 0.03 -4.07
CA GLU A 154 15.36 -0.81 -2.95
C GLU A 154 14.90 -0.23 -1.60
N ALA A 155 15.01 1.11 -1.44
CA ALA A 155 14.54 1.80 -0.24
C ALA A 155 13.02 1.63 -0.03
N LEU A 156 12.22 1.76 -1.10
CA LEU A 156 10.76 1.54 -1.05
C LEU A 156 10.42 0.08 -0.76
N ALA A 157 11.17 -0.87 -1.32
CA ALA A 157 10.97 -2.30 -1.06
C ALA A 157 11.26 -2.66 0.41
N ALA A 158 12.34 -2.12 0.98
CA ALA A 158 12.66 -2.27 2.39
C ALA A 158 11.57 -1.65 3.28
N LEU A 159 11.17 -0.41 2.99
CA LEU A 159 10.11 0.29 3.71
C LEU A 159 8.78 -0.48 3.65
N GLN A 160 8.39 -0.99 2.49
CA GLN A 160 7.16 -1.77 2.35
C GLN A 160 7.19 -3.05 3.21
N LYS A 161 8.33 -3.72 3.29
CA LYS A 161 8.51 -4.89 4.14
C LYS A 161 8.38 -4.52 5.63
N ASP A 162 9.01 -3.44 6.05
CA ASP A 162 8.99 -2.99 7.45
C ASP A 162 7.60 -2.47 7.86
N THR A 163 6.91 -1.75 6.96
CA THR A 163 5.56 -1.24 7.23
C THR A 163 4.49 -2.33 7.25
N ALA A 164 4.69 -3.44 6.56
CA ALA A 164 3.82 -4.62 6.68
C ALA A 164 3.81 -5.20 8.10
N LEU A 165 4.91 -5.02 8.84
CA LEU A 165 5.03 -5.42 10.26
C LEU A 165 4.53 -4.35 11.21
N SER A 166 4.87 -3.08 10.98
CA SER A 166 4.53 -1.98 11.88
C SER A 166 3.11 -1.45 11.69
N GLY A 167 2.51 -1.62 10.51
CA GLY A 167 1.23 -1.02 10.13
C GLY A 167 1.27 0.50 9.95
N ALA A 168 2.46 1.10 9.98
CA ALA A 168 2.63 2.56 9.94
C ALA A 168 2.33 3.18 8.56
N SER A 169 2.29 2.38 7.51
CA SER A 169 1.91 2.72 6.13
C SER A 169 1.71 1.42 5.34
N HIS A 170 1.13 1.49 4.16
CA HIS A 170 1.06 0.35 3.22
C HIS A 170 0.90 0.86 1.79
N ALA A 171 1.68 0.30 0.87
CA ALA A 171 1.54 0.63 -0.55
C ALA A 171 0.44 -0.21 -1.19
N PHE A 172 -0.73 0.39 -1.37
CA PHE A 172 -1.79 -0.22 -2.16
C PHE A 172 -1.46 -0.13 -3.65
N SER A 173 -1.87 -1.13 -4.42
CA SER A 173 -1.75 -1.08 -5.87
C SER A 173 -2.68 -0.02 -6.46
N CYS A 174 -2.35 0.50 -7.64
CA CYS A 174 -3.23 1.41 -8.37
C CYS A 174 -4.63 0.80 -8.59
N ALA A 175 -4.71 -0.53 -8.79
CA ALA A 175 -5.98 -1.25 -8.91
C ALA A 175 -6.79 -1.22 -7.60
N ASP A 176 -6.15 -1.36 -6.44
CA ASP A 176 -6.83 -1.32 -5.15
C ASP A 176 -7.34 0.09 -4.84
N ILE A 177 -6.53 1.11 -5.13
CA ILE A 177 -6.89 2.52 -4.96
C ILE A 177 -8.08 2.87 -5.89
N ALA A 178 -8.00 2.52 -7.18
CA ALA A 178 -9.07 2.75 -8.14
C ALA A 178 -10.37 2.03 -7.72
N ARG A 179 -10.26 0.80 -7.20
CA ARG A 179 -11.41 0.03 -6.70
C ARG A 179 -12.02 0.69 -5.46
N ALA A 180 -11.22 1.20 -4.54
CA ALA A 180 -11.70 1.90 -3.35
C ALA A 180 -12.44 3.19 -3.73
N LEU A 181 -11.88 4.01 -4.62
CA LEU A 181 -12.51 5.21 -5.15
C LEU A 181 -13.82 4.90 -5.88
N ALA A 182 -13.85 3.86 -6.71
CA ALA A 182 -15.07 3.44 -7.41
C ALA A 182 -16.14 2.87 -6.46
N GLY A 183 -15.74 2.29 -5.33
CA GLY A 183 -16.62 1.63 -4.36
C GLY A 183 -17.23 2.58 -3.34
N SER A 184 -16.39 3.15 -2.47
CA SER A 184 -16.78 4.05 -1.38
C SER A 184 -16.61 5.54 -1.72
N GLY A 185 -16.05 5.85 -2.86
CA GLY A 185 -15.64 7.21 -3.20
C GLY A 185 -14.39 7.69 -2.46
N CYS A 186 -13.82 6.87 -1.57
CA CYS A 186 -12.68 7.24 -0.75
C CYS A 186 -11.57 6.19 -0.83
N ALA A 187 -10.31 6.62 -0.75
CA ALA A 187 -9.16 5.74 -0.72
C ALA A 187 -8.09 6.22 0.26
N ALA A 188 -7.38 5.26 0.85
CA ALA A 188 -6.11 5.50 1.52
C ALA A 188 -4.96 5.12 0.58
N VAL A 189 -3.96 5.98 0.48
CA VAL A 189 -2.72 5.75 -0.27
C VAL A 189 -1.58 5.79 0.72
N GLY A 190 -0.67 4.81 0.71
CA GLY A 190 0.49 4.81 1.59
C GLY A 190 1.30 6.10 1.42
N ALA A 191 1.73 6.69 2.52
CA ALA A 191 2.56 7.89 2.50
C ALA A 191 3.97 7.60 2.98
N VAL A 192 4.95 8.25 2.36
CA VAL A 192 6.37 8.25 2.73
C VAL A 192 6.87 9.68 2.85
N ALA A 193 7.85 9.90 3.70
CA ALA A 193 8.54 11.18 3.82
C ALA A 193 10.03 11.04 3.53
N CYS A 194 10.59 12.04 2.87
CA CYS A 194 12.02 12.17 2.69
C CYS A 194 12.66 12.71 3.97
N VAL A 195 13.55 11.95 4.59
CA VAL A 195 14.19 12.32 5.86
C VAL A 195 15.71 12.32 5.72
N ARG A 196 16.37 13.23 6.46
CA ARG A 196 17.82 13.22 6.61
C ARG A 196 18.19 12.36 7.81
N THR A 197 19.03 11.38 7.60
CA THR A 197 19.60 10.60 8.71
C THR A 197 21.00 11.10 9.06
N PRO A 198 21.47 10.91 10.31
CA PRO A 198 22.84 11.27 10.70
C PRO A 198 23.92 10.59 9.84
N GLU A 199 23.60 9.44 9.25
CA GLU A 199 24.45 8.65 8.39
C GLU A 199 24.38 9.07 6.92
N SER A 200 23.50 10.02 6.56
CA SER A 200 23.37 10.53 5.19
C SER A 200 24.54 11.44 4.85
N GLU A 201 25.66 10.87 4.46
CA GLU A 201 26.77 11.64 3.88
C GLU A 201 26.35 12.20 2.51
N GLY A 202 26.76 13.45 2.22
CA GLY A 202 26.60 14.03 0.89
C GLY A 202 25.18 14.53 0.53
N GLY A 203 24.29 14.74 1.51
CA GLY A 203 22.95 15.32 1.28
C GLY A 203 21.91 14.34 0.76
N LYS A 204 22.20 13.06 0.75
CA LYS A 204 21.26 11.98 0.37
C LYS A 204 20.15 11.81 1.40
N LEU A 205 19.01 11.33 0.96
CA LEU A 205 17.81 11.17 1.78
C LEU A 205 17.51 9.69 2.03
N ALA A 206 16.87 9.41 3.15
CA ALA A 206 16.22 8.15 3.42
C ALA A 206 14.69 8.33 3.33
N LEU A 207 13.96 7.24 3.13
CA LEU A 207 12.52 7.23 3.17
C LEU A 207 12.04 6.70 4.52
N ALA A 208 11.05 7.39 5.11
CA ALA A 208 10.38 6.97 6.32
C ALA A 208 8.87 6.82 6.08
N PRO A 209 8.17 5.90 6.79
CA PRO A 209 6.73 5.81 6.70
C PRO A 209 6.08 7.09 7.23
N ALA A 210 5.09 7.62 6.51
CA ALA A 210 4.39 8.86 6.84
C ALA A 210 2.87 8.65 7.02
N GLY A 211 2.41 7.42 7.21
CA GLY A 211 1.01 7.11 7.40
C GLY A 211 0.27 6.89 6.09
N TYR A 212 -0.93 7.46 5.98
CA TYR A 212 -1.75 7.38 4.77
C TYR A 212 -2.19 8.76 4.30
N ALA A 213 -2.07 9.01 3.03
CA ALA A 213 -2.75 10.08 2.32
C ALA A 213 -4.19 9.67 2.04
N ILE A 214 -5.15 10.52 2.36
CA ILE A 214 -6.57 10.25 2.22
C ILE A 214 -7.14 11.03 1.05
N PHE A 215 -7.90 10.32 0.22
CA PHE A 215 -8.55 10.88 -0.96
C PHE A 215 -10.06 10.62 -0.93
N ARG A 216 -10.84 11.60 -1.43
CA ARG A 216 -12.28 11.48 -1.65
C ARG A 216 -12.59 11.97 -3.06
N GLY A 217 -13.16 11.09 -3.90
CA GLY A 217 -13.49 11.39 -5.28
C GLY A 217 -12.30 11.73 -6.20
N GLY A 218 -11.10 11.72 -5.69
CA GLY A 218 -9.86 12.17 -6.35
C GLY A 218 -9.22 13.37 -5.64
N ASP A 219 -9.96 14.07 -4.80
CA ASP A 219 -9.46 15.20 -4.01
C ASP A 219 -8.61 14.70 -2.84
N TYR A 220 -7.44 15.30 -2.66
CA TYR A 220 -6.56 15.05 -1.53
C TYR A 220 -7.06 15.80 -0.28
N LEU A 221 -7.30 15.06 0.82
CA LEU A 221 -7.80 15.62 2.06
C LEU A 221 -6.71 15.85 3.12
N GLY A 222 -5.54 15.29 2.93
CA GLY A 222 -4.43 15.34 3.88
C GLY A 222 -3.92 13.95 4.26
N CYS A 223 -2.94 13.91 5.17
CA CYS A 223 -2.37 12.66 5.68
C CYS A 223 -2.82 12.38 7.12
N ILE A 224 -3.04 11.12 7.44
CA ILE A 224 -3.10 10.64 8.83
C ILE A 224 -1.73 10.13 9.25
N ALA A 225 -1.34 10.44 10.49
CA ALA A 225 -0.02 10.09 11.02
C ALA A 225 0.20 8.56 11.12
N PRO A 226 1.47 8.10 11.17
CA PRO A 226 1.80 6.67 11.28
C PRO A 226 1.15 5.95 12.45
N GLU A 227 0.97 6.63 13.59
CA GLU A 227 0.32 6.07 14.77
C GLU A 227 -1.15 5.76 14.51
N THR A 228 -1.88 6.68 13.88
CA THR A 228 -3.29 6.49 13.46
C THR A 228 -3.39 5.46 12.33
N ALA A 229 -2.42 5.44 11.43
CA ALA A 229 -2.35 4.50 10.32
C ALA A 229 -2.29 3.03 10.78
N ARG A 230 -1.70 2.74 11.96
CA ARG A 230 -1.69 1.38 12.53
C ARG A 230 -3.09 0.81 12.71
N GLY A 231 -4.00 1.60 13.27
CA GLY A 231 -5.39 1.20 13.44
C GLY A 231 -6.12 1.01 12.11
N ALA A 232 -5.88 1.92 11.16
CA ALA A 232 -6.40 1.81 9.79
C ALA A 232 -5.89 0.54 9.09
N SER A 233 -4.59 0.24 9.17
CA SER A 233 -3.96 -0.94 8.59
C SER A 233 -4.54 -2.26 9.14
N MET A 234 -4.90 -2.29 10.42
CA MET A 234 -5.57 -3.45 11.02
C MET A 234 -7.00 -3.62 10.49
N LEU A 235 -7.74 -2.52 10.30
CA LEU A 235 -9.10 -2.56 9.74
C LEU A 235 -9.09 -2.94 8.25
N LEU A 236 -8.12 -2.44 7.51
CA LEU A 236 -7.92 -2.74 6.09
C LEU A 236 -7.35 -4.15 5.86
N GLY A 237 -6.92 -4.85 6.93
CA GLY A 237 -6.44 -6.22 6.86
C GLY A 237 -5.04 -6.36 6.25
N VAL A 238 -4.25 -5.30 6.24
CA VAL A 238 -2.88 -5.30 5.67
C VAL A 238 -1.80 -5.62 6.70
N VAL A 239 -2.11 -5.55 8.01
CA VAL A 239 -1.24 -6.00 9.10
C VAL A 239 -1.66 -7.38 9.57
N THR A 240 -0.78 -8.35 9.42
CA THR A 240 -1.03 -9.74 9.84
C THR A 240 -0.11 -10.19 10.95
N ASN A 241 1.03 -9.56 11.12
CA ASN A 241 2.04 -9.81 12.14
C ASN A 241 2.73 -8.49 12.52
N GLY A 242 3.59 -8.52 13.52
CA GLY A 242 4.36 -7.36 13.96
C GLY A 242 4.43 -7.25 15.48
N ASP A 243 5.34 -6.42 15.97
CA ASP A 243 5.58 -6.27 17.40
C ASP A 243 4.79 -5.11 17.99
N ILE A 244 4.19 -5.35 19.13
CA ILE A 244 3.37 -4.39 19.89
C ILE A 244 3.93 -4.31 21.32
N ALA A 245 4.35 -3.12 21.72
CA ALA A 245 4.72 -2.84 23.10
C ALA A 245 3.47 -2.54 23.93
N VAL A 246 3.26 -3.30 24.98
CA VAL A 246 2.22 -3.03 25.99
C VAL A 246 2.85 -2.84 27.37
N ARG A 247 2.09 -2.30 28.32
CA ARG A 247 2.51 -2.22 29.72
C ARG A 247 1.69 -3.20 30.54
N ASP A 248 2.38 -3.96 31.40
CA ASP A 248 1.73 -4.81 32.39
C ASP A 248 1.22 -3.97 33.60
N GLY A 249 0.55 -4.62 34.54
CA GLY A 249 -0.04 -3.97 35.72
C GLY A 249 0.95 -3.25 36.64
N ASP A 250 2.22 -3.65 36.59
CA ASP A 250 3.30 -2.95 37.31
C ASP A 250 3.96 -1.84 36.49
N GLY A 251 3.47 -1.60 35.25
CA GLY A 251 3.99 -0.60 34.34
C GLY A 251 5.24 -1.03 33.56
N SER A 252 5.65 -2.30 33.66
CA SER A 252 6.78 -2.82 32.89
C SER A 252 6.41 -3.02 31.43
N THR A 253 7.35 -2.75 30.53
CA THR A 253 7.13 -2.95 29.09
C THR A 253 7.23 -4.43 28.77
N VAL A 254 6.22 -4.93 28.05
CA VAL A 254 6.17 -6.27 27.46
C VAL A 254 6.05 -6.13 25.96
N MET A 255 6.90 -6.82 25.23
CA MET A 255 6.81 -6.91 23.77
C MET A 255 5.98 -8.14 23.40
N LEU A 256 4.97 -7.92 22.60
CA LEU A 256 4.09 -8.97 22.06
C LEU A 256 4.27 -9.01 20.53
N THR A 257 4.53 -10.19 19.99
CA THR A 257 4.52 -10.41 18.54
C THR A 257 3.14 -10.89 18.12
N LEU A 258 2.51 -10.13 17.23
CA LEU A 258 1.19 -10.44 16.68
C LEU A 258 1.31 -11.61 15.68
N ASP A 259 0.58 -12.69 15.90
CA ASP A 259 0.51 -13.84 14.99
C ASP A 259 -0.64 -13.69 13.99
N THR A 260 -1.77 -13.16 14.45
CA THR A 260 -2.94 -12.93 13.59
C THR A 260 -3.72 -11.71 14.05
N CYS A 261 -4.21 -10.95 13.07
CA CYS A 261 -5.17 -9.87 13.25
C CYS A 261 -6.33 -10.06 12.27
N ARG A 262 -7.57 -10.10 12.77
CA ARG A 262 -8.76 -10.19 11.92
C ARG A 262 -9.79 -9.19 12.38
N ALA A 263 -10.17 -8.28 11.48
CA ALA A 263 -11.24 -7.31 11.70
C ALA A 263 -12.55 -7.79 11.09
N ALA A 264 -13.65 -7.50 11.75
CA ALA A 264 -15.00 -7.73 11.24
C ALA A 264 -15.86 -6.51 11.54
N ILE A 265 -16.47 -5.94 10.51
CA ILE A 265 -17.35 -4.78 10.59
C ILE A 265 -18.80 -5.26 10.37
N ARG A 266 -19.70 -4.94 11.28
CA ARG A 266 -21.11 -5.38 11.23
C ARG A 266 -22.06 -4.22 11.47
N PRO A 267 -23.00 -3.93 10.55
CA PRO A 267 -24.05 -2.95 10.77
C PRO A 267 -25.10 -3.47 11.74
N VAL A 268 -25.56 -2.60 12.63
CA VAL A 268 -26.71 -2.84 13.51
C VAL A 268 -27.81 -1.90 13.11
N TRP A 269 -28.98 -2.49 12.81
CA TRP A 269 -30.12 -1.75 12.31
C TRP A 269 -31.21 -1.67 13.38
N ASP A 270 -31.88 -0.51 13.46
CA ASP A 270 -33.11 -0.32 14.18
C ASP A 270 -34.21 -0.01 13.16
N GLY A 271 -35.11 -0.98 12.94
CA GLY A 271 -36.06 -0.89 11.84
C GLY A 271 -35.35 -0.78 10.48
N GLY A 272 -35.50 0.37 9.83
CA GLY A 272 -34.88 0.70 8.54
C GLY A 272 -33.65 1.56 8.65
N THR A 273 -33.31 2.08 9.85
CA THR A 273 -32.22 3.04 10.08
C THR A 273 -30.96 2.34 10.57
N LEU A 274 -29.80 2.74 10.09
CA LEU A 274 -28.51 2.28 10.62
C LEU A 274 -28.28 2.89 12.01
N ALA A 275 -28.43 2.08 13.05
CA ALA A 275 -28.30 2.56 14.43
C ALA A 275 -26.85 2.69 14.87
N ARG A 276 -25.99 1.77 14.42
CA ARG A 276 -24.52 1.81 14.69
C ARG A 276 -23.80 0.78 13.84
N VAL A 277 -22.47 0.85 13.89
CA VAL A 277 -21.56 -0.17 13.34
C VAL A 277 -20.77 -0.80 14.48
N ASP A 278 -20.78 -2.13 14.57
CA ASP A 278 -19.94 -2.89 15.49
C ASP A 278 -18.68 -3.36 14.76
N VAL A 279 -17.52 -2.91 15.25
CA VAL A 279 -16.20 -3.31 14.79
C VAL A 279 -15.59 -4.26 15.81
N THR A 280 -15.28 -5.48 15.39
CA THR A 280 -14.67 -6.50 16.24
C THR A 280 -13.33 -6.90 15.68
N LEU A 281 -12.26 -6.78 16.46
CA LEU A 281 -10.95 -7.32 16.14
C LEU A 281 -10.70 -8.57 16.98
N ARG A 282 -10.16 -9.60 16.33
CA ARG A 282 -9.64 -10.79 16.98
C ARG A 282 -8.14 -10.85 16.77
N LEU A 283 -7.40 -10.89 17.87
CA LEU A 283 -5.95 -10.85 17.88
C LEU A 283 -5.43 -12.12 18.54
N ARG A 284 -4.37 -12.69 17.98
CA ARG A 284 -3.54 -13.68 18.65
C ARG A 284 -2.10 -13.18 18.65
N ALA A 285 -1.45 -13.22 19.81
CA ALA A 285 -0.08 -12.76 19.98
C ALA A 285 0.71 -13.68 20.92
N GLY A 286 2.02 -13.70 20.74
CA GLY A 286 2.96 -14.34 21.64
C GLY A 286 3.79 -13.29 22.39
N ILE A 287 4.34 -13.66 23.56
CA ILE A 287 5.27 -12.80 24.29
C ILE A 287 6.66 -12.96 23.68
N SER A 288 7.25 -11.88 23.18
CA SER A 288 8.59 -11.89 22.57
C SER A 288 9.69 -11.35 23.50
N GLU A 289 9.35 -10.39 24.39
CA GLU A 289 10.30 -9.85 25.38
C GLU A 289 9.60 -9.46 26.67
N LEU A 290 10.23 -9.78 27.79
CA LEU A 290 9.83 -9.37 29.14
C LEU A 290 11.01 -8.63 29.78
N ARG A 291 10.76 -7.41 30.30
CA ARG A 291 11.80 -6.67 31.02
C ARG A 291 11.91 -7.00 32.50
N ALA A 292 10.93 -7.71 33.06
CA ALA A 292 10.95 -8.16 34.43
C ALA A 292 10.71 -9.67 34.51
N PRO A 293 11.40 -10.42 35.40
CA PRO A 293 11.16 -11.83 35.59
C PRO A 293 9.74 -12.04 36.13
N ARG A 294 8.89 -12.68 35.34
CA ARG A 294 7.48 -12.95 35.66
C ARG A 294 7.13 -14.40 35.38
N ARG A 295 6.20 -14.93 36.14
CA ARG A 295 5.58 -16.23 35.84
C ARG A 295 4.52 -16.03 34.75
N ILE A 296 4.90 -16.26 33.50
CA ILE A 296 4.06 -16.15 32.30
C ILE A 296 2.91 -17.16 32.31
N THR A 297 3.04 -18.22 33.15
CA THR A 297 2.11 -19.35 33.18
C THR A 297 0.84 -19.12 33.99
N THR A 298 0.71 -17.99 34.68
CA THR A 298 -0.50 -17.71 35.46
C THR A 298 -1.61 -17.13 34.58
N GLN A 299 -2.82 -17.68 34.74
CA GLN A 299 -3.99 -17.18 34.01
C GLN A 299 -4.22 -15.68 34.26
N ALA A 300 -4.03 -15.24 35.49
CA ALA A 300 -4.19 -13.83 35.87
C ALA A 300 -3.27 -12.89 35.07
N TYR A 301 -2.00 -13.29 34.84
CA TYR A 301 -1.07 -12.48 34.05
C TYR A 301 -1.41 -12.51 32.55
N GLN A 302 -1.88 -13.62 32.03
CA GLN A 302 -2.37 -13.70 30.64
C GLN A 302 -3.61 -12.82 30.44
N ASP A 303 -4.56 -12.83 31.37
CA ASP A 303 -5.75 -11.98 31.32
C ASP A 303 -5.37 -10.48 31.37
N GLU A 304 -4.36 -10.12 32.17
CA GLU A 304 -3.80 -8.77 32.22
C GLU A 304 -3.19 -8.34 30.88
N LEU A 305 -2.37 -9.21 30.26
CA LEU A 305 -1.77 -8.93 28.94
C LEU A 305 -2.83 -8.86 27.84
N ASN A 306 -3.85 -9.72 27.90
CA ASN A 306 -4.99 -9.67 26.99
C ASN A 306 -5.70 -8.32 27.08
N ALA A 307 -5.95 -7.83 28.30
CA ALA A 307 -6.57 -6.53 28.53
C ALA A 307 -5.69 -5.38 28.04
N ALA A 308 -4.37 -5.43 28.30
CA ALA A 308 -3.42 -4.42 27.87
C ALA A 308 -3.32 -4.36 26.33
N LEU A 309 -3.24 -5.51 25.65
CA LEU A 309 -3.22 -5.59 24.18
C LEU A 309 -4.54 -5.07 23.59
N ALA A 310 -5.68 -5.50 24.15
CA ALA A 310 -6.99 -5.05 23.73
C ALA A 310 -7.19 -3.53 23.88
N ALA A 311 -6.71 -2.95 24.97
CA ALA A 311 -6.76 -1.52 25.20
C ALA A 311 -5.90 -0.73 24.21
N CYS A 312 -4.66 -1.18 23.98
CA CYS A 312 -3.71 -0.57 23.05
C CYS A 312 -4.26 -0.57 21.62
N VAL A 313 -4.59 -1.74 21.10
CA VAL A 313 -5.12 -1.89 19.71
C VAL A 313 -6.48 -1.22 19.58
N GLY A 314 -7.34 -1.34 20.58
CA GLY A 314 -8.64 -0.66 20.63
C GLY A 314 -8.49 0.89 20.58
N GLY A 315 -7.43 1.45 21.15
CA GLY A 315 -7.06 2.85 21.01
C GLY A 315 -6.76 3.20 19.55
N TRP A 316 -5.79 2.52 18.92
CA TRP A 316 -5.41 2.78 17.53
C TRP A 316 -6.58 2.69 16.56
N VAL A 317 -7.45 1.70 16.75
CA VAL A 317 -8.63 1.51 15.88
C VAL A 317 -9.66 2.62 16.06
N ARG A 318 -9.89 3.07 17.29
CA ARG A 318 -10.79 4.21 17.56
C ARG A 318 -10.24 5.50 16.95
N ASP A 319 -8.92 5.72 17.03
CA ASP A 319 -8.28 6.90 16.45
C ASP A 319 -8.40 6.91 14.92
N ALA A 320 -8.22 5.74 14.28
CA ALA A 320 -8.41 5.59 12.84
C ALA A 320 -9.86 5.84 12.39
N LEU A 321 -10.84 5.31 13.14
CA LEU A 321 -12.27 5.54 12.87
C LEU A 321 -12.65 7.00 13.08
N ALA A 322 -12.16 7.63 14.15
CA ALA A 322 -12.38 9.05 14.42
C ALA A 322 -11.77 9.93 13.32
N ALA A 323 -10.56 9.62 12.86
CA ALA A 323 -9.94 10.32 11.74
C ALA A 323 -10.76 10.18 10.45
N SER A 324 -11.29 8.98 10.17
CA SER A 324 -12.15 8.74 9.00
C SER A 324 -13.46 9.54 9.07
N GLN A 325 -14.06 9.64 10.24
CA GLN A 325 -15.26 10.43 10.47
C GLN A 325 -14.98 11.94 10.41
N ALA A 326 -13.87 12.40 11.01
CA ALA A 326 -13.47 13.82 11.01
C ALA A 326 -13.12 14.34 9.60
N LEU A 327 -12.58 13.48 8.72
CA LEU A 327 -12.30 13.79 7.32
C LEU A 327 -13.54 13.61 6.42
N GLU A 328 -14.67 13.17 6.98
CA GLU A 328 -15.88 12.81 6.24
C GLU A 328 -15.58 11.83 5.07
N ALA A 329 -14.61 10.94 5.27
CA ALA A 329 -14.08 10.06 4.25
C ALA A 329 -14.00 8.62 4.75
N ASP A 330 -14.85 7.75 4.23
CA ASP A 330 -14.84 6.30 4.55
C ASP A 330 -13.73 5.57 3.79
N PHE A 331 -12.47 5.91 4.09
CA PHE A 331 -11.31 5.22 3.53
C PHE A 331 -11.05 3.85 4.19
N LEU A 332 -11.76 3.53 5.28
CA LEU A 332 -11.66 2.24 5.97
C LEU A 332 -12.60 1.18 5.39
N GLY A 333 -13.47 1.56 4.44
CA GLY A 333 -14.38 0.65 3.76
C GLY A 333 -15.53 0.16 4.63
N VAL A 334 -15.97 0.97 5.61
CA VAL A 334 -17.10 0.64 6.48
C VAL A 334 -18.39 0.51 5.66
N GLY A 335 -18.65 1.44 4.75
CA GLY A 335 -19.79 1.40 3.84
C GLY A 335 -19.80 0.15 2.96
N GLN A 336 -18.63 -0.26 2.46
CA GLN A 336 -18.49 -1.50 1.70
C GLN A 336 -18.83 -2.73 2.56
N ALA A 337 -18.39 -2.75 3.83
CA ALA A 337 -18.74 -3.83 4.75
C ALA A 337 -20.23 -3.86 5.05
N VAL A 338 -20.90 -2.71 5.17
CA VAL A 338 -22.35 -2.57 5.30
C VAL A 338 -23.07 -3.07 4.04
N ALA A 339 -22.58 -2.69 2.85
CA ALA A 339 -23.12 -3.10 1.55
C ALA A 339 -23.14 -4.63 1.39
N VAL A 340 -22.01 -5.29 1.69
CA VAL A 340 -21.88 -6.76 1.59
C VAL A 340 -22.85 -7.48 2.53
N ARG A 341 -23.12 -6.94 3.71
CA ARG A 341 -23.95 -7.60 4.73
C ARG A 341 -25.44 -7.25 4.63
N SER A 342 -25.79 -6.12 4.06
CA SER A 342 -27.15 -5.56 4.10
C SER A 342 -27.52 -4.87 2.77
N GLY A 343 -27.28 -5.52 1.63
CA GLY A 343 -27.35 -4.90 0.31
C GLY A 343 -28.64 -4.12 0.01
N ARG A 344 -29.83 -4.62 0.41
CA ARG A 344 -31.10 -3.88 0.20
C ARG A 344 -31.19 -2.60 1.04
N ARG A 345 -30.72 -2.65 2.31
CA ARG A 345 -30.72 -1.49 3.21
C ARG A 345 -29.63 -0.51 2.81
N TRP A 346 -28.48 -1.03 2.36
CA TRP A 346 -27.41 -0.22 1.81
C TRP A 346 -27.84 0.62 0.62
N ALA A 347 -28.61 0.04 -0.32
CA ALA A 347 -29.12 0.75 -1.49
C ALA A 347 -29.95 1.99 -1.13
N ALA A 348 -30.54 2.03 0.05
CA ALA A 348 -31.34 3.17 0.52
C ALA A 348 -30.49 4.31 1.13
N ILE A 349 -29.25 4.03 1.57
CA ILE A 349 -28.39 5.01 2.26
C ILE A 349 -27.11 5.32 1.53
N ARG A 350 -26.74 4.55 0.50
CA ARG A 350 -25.43 4.66 -0.18
C ARG A 350 -25.17 6.05 -0.77
N ASP A 351 -26.22 6.66 -1.35
CA ASP A 351 -26.09 7.95 -2.06
C ASP A 351 -25.89 9.12 -1.06
N GLY A 352 -26.32 8.94 0.21
CA GLY A 352 -26.09 9.87 1.34
C GLY A 352 -25.06 9.37 2.34
N TRP A 353 -24.21 8.37 1.96
CA TRP A 353 -23.27 7.77 2.91
C TRP A 353 -22.18 8.75 3.39
N ALA A 354 -21.72 9.62 2.53
CA ALA A 354 -20.68 10.60 2.89
C ALA A 354 -21.15 11.56 4.00
N GLU A 355 -22.43 11.98 3.91
CA GLU A 355 -23.05 12.85 4.91
C GLU A 355 -23.45 12.09 6.19
N LEU A 356 -23.77 10.81 6.05
CA LEU A 356 -24.18 9.98 7.17
C LEU A 356 -22.99 9.48 8.00
N TRP A 357 -21.88 9.13 7.35
CA TRP A 357 -20.74 8.46 7.97
C TRP A 357 -20.15 9.20 9.18
N PRO A 358 -19.98 10.53 9.18
CA PRO A 358 -19.45 11.28 10.33
C PRO A 358 -20.20 11.04 11.64
N ASP A 359 -21.50 10.84 11.55
CA ASP A 359 -22.41 10.73 12.70
C ASP A 359 -22.78 9.29 13.07
N VAL A 360 -22.29 8.28 12.31
CA VAL A 360 -22.58 6.88 12.60
C VAL A 360 -21.90 6.44 13.89
N PRO A 361 -22.63 6.02 14.93
CA PRO A 361 -22.01 5.50 16.14
C PRO A 361 -21.22 4.23 15.84
N VAL A 362 -19.95 4.16 16.29
CA VAL A 362 -19.12 2.97 16.13
C VAL A 362 -18.77 2.38 17.50
N ARG A 363 -19.01 1.07 17.64
CA ARG A 363 -18.58 0.30 18.82
C ARG A 363 -17.39 -0.56 18.45
N VAL A 364 -16.27 -0.37 19.12
CA VAL A 364 -15.05 -1.19 18.93
C VAL A 364 -14.93 -2.19 20.07
N THR A 365 -14.76 -3.46 19.72
CA THR A 365 -14.48 -4.57 20.64
C THR A 365 -13.22 -5.28 20.16
N VAL A 366 -12.27 -5.51 21.06
CA VAL A 366 -11.04 -6.25 20.76
C VAL A 366 -11.01 -7.51 21.63
N ASP A 367 -10.94 -8.67 20.97
CA ASP A 367 -10.80 -9.99 21.57
C ASP A 367 -9.33 -10.40 21.36
N ALA A 368 -8.54 -10.33 22.42
CA ALA A 368 -7.11 -10.60 22.41
C ALA A 368 -6.80 -11.91 23.14
N ASP A 369 -5.98 -12.73 22.52
CA ASP A 369 -5.50 -14.01 23.03
C ASP A 369 -3.96 -14.00 23.01
N VAL A 370 -3.34 -13.71 24.16
CA VAL A 370 -1.90 -13.74 24.35
C VAL A 370 -1.50 -15.12 24.80
N GLY A 371 -0.96 -15.90 23.86
CA GLY A 371 -0.47 -17.23 24.08
C GLY A 371 0.96 -17.27 24.63
N ARG A 372 1.45 -18.47 24.84
CA ARG A 372 2.82 -18.72 25.29
C ARG A 372 3.81 -18.53 24.15
N THR A 373 5.00 -18.04 24.47
CA THR A 373 6.13 -17.99 23.56
C THR A 373 6.91 -19.28 23.55
N TYR A 374 7.24 -19.72 22.40
CA TYR A 374 8.10 -20.82 21.94
C TYR A 374 8.60 -21.85 22.98
N ASP A 375 9.64 -21.62 23.77
CA ASP A 375 10.25 -22.65 24.62
C ASP A 375 10.39 -22.29 26.10
N LEU A 376 10.19 -21.03 26.48
CA LEU A 376 10.33 -20.55 27.85
C LEU A 376 8.97 -20.41 28.53
N ARG A 377 8.78 -21.11 29.64
CA ARG A 377 7.54 -21.02 30.45
C ARG A 377 7.54 -19.84 31.42
N ASP A 378 8.73 -19.39 31.82
CA ASP A 378 8.93 -18.32 32.78
C ASP A 378 10.11 -17.48 32.34
N GLY A 379 10.13 -16.19 32.74
CA GLY A 379 11.28 -15.31 32.53
C GLY A 379 12.54 -15.85 33.19
N ILE A 380 13.70 -15.62 32.59
CA ILE A 380 15.00 -16.04 33.15
C ILE A 380 15.24 -15.21 34.44
N ASP A 381 15.21 -15.87 35.60
CA ASP A 381 15.56 -15.28 36.87
C ASP A 381 17.08 -15.29 37.05
N THR A 382 17.70 -14.11 36.93
CA THR A 382 19.14 -13.93 37.14
C THR A 382 19.51 -13.57 38.59
N THR A 383 18.52 -13.43 39.48
CA THR A 383 18.73 -13.00 40.88
C THR A 383 19.15 -14.12 41.82
N GLY A 384 19.35 -15.36 41.32
CA GLY A 384 19.97 -16.45 42.06
C GLY A 384 19.20 -16.92 43.30
N GLY A 385 17.93 -16.59 43.40
CA GLY A 385 17.03 -17.05 44.47
C GLY A 385 16.54 -18.47 44.20
N GLY A 386 17.37 -19.45 44.45
CA GLY A 386 16.97 -20.86 44.46
C GLY A 386 15.99 -21.13 45.59
N ARG A 387 14.87 -21.74 45.20
CA ARG A 387 14.12 -22.89 45.77
C ARG A 387 12.65 -22.78 45.52
#